data_d23a42602f0c3335f8425597722e380f
#
_entry.id   d23a42602f0c3335f8425597722e380f
#
_cell.length_a   1.000
_cell.length_b   1.000
_cell.length_c   1.000
_cell.angle_alpha   90.00
_cell.angle_beta   90.00
_cell.angle_gamma   90.00
#
_symmetry.space_group_name_H-M   'P 1'
#
loop_
_entity.id
_entity.type
_entity.pdbx_description
1 polymer ?
#
loop_
_entity_poly.entity_id
_entity_poly.type
_entity_poly.pdbx_seq_one_letter_code
_entity_poly.pdbx_strand_id
1 'polypeptide(L)'
;WENGDELGVRTLYLDGTIADESWWDDEITPRMFKDELFSGSGDIVVWINSPGGDCVAASQIYTMLMDYTGNVTVKIDGLAASAASVIAMAGTEVLMAPTALLMIHNPMSVAIGDTEEMQKAIAMLDEVKESIINAYEIKTGQSRAKISHLMDGETWMNANKAIELGFADGILEDSKRGHTEDVVFAFSRRAVTNSLMNKLISKSAPKPEQKKQNTPTGVSIEAAMQKLQARKYI
;
A
#
# COMPACT_ATOMS: atom_id res chain seq x y z
N TRP A 1 13.61 2.88 5.37
CA TRP A 1 13.60 2.13 6.63
C TRP A 1 14.62 2.76 7.58
N GLU A 2 14.22 3.09 8.80
CA GLU A 2 15.13 3.64 9.81
C GLU A 2 15.22 2.66 10.98
N ASN A 3 16.42 2.25 11.33
CA ASN A 3 16.70 1.40 12.48
C ASN A 3 16.83 2.27 13.72
N GLY A 4 15.75 2.31 14.51
CA GLY A 4 15.76 2.80 15.88
C GLY A 4 15.92 4.32 16.06
N ASP A 5 14.90 4.92 16.69
CA ASP A 5 15.06 6.17 17.40
C ASP A 5 15.93 5.95 18.65
N GLU A 6 16.17 6.98 19.45
CA GLU A 6 16.93 6.90 20.71
C GLU A 6 16.40 5.86 21.73
N LEU A 7 15.21 5.28 21.48
CA LEU A 7 14.54 4.26 22.30
C LEU A 7 14.68 2.84 21.73
N GLY A 8 15.30 2.67 20.54
CA GLY A 8 15.50 1.36 19.93
C GLY A 8 14.25 0.77 19.26
N VAL A 9 13.16 1.54 19.08
CA VAL A 9 11.94 1.09 18.40
C VAL A 9 12.15 1.14 16.90
N ARG A 10 11.90 0.04 16.21
CA ARG A 10 12.02 -0.05 14.75
C ARG A 10 10.84 0.63 14.08
N THR A 11 11.12 1.34 12.99
CA THR A 11 10.11 2.05 12.21
C THR A 11 10.04 1.49 10.79
N LEU A 12 8.83 1.11 10.38
CA LEU A 12 8.51 0.66 9.03
C LEU A 12 7.62 1.72 8.35
N TYR A 13 7.85 1.95 7.06
CA TYR A 13 7.03 2.87 6.27
C TYR A 13 6.26 2.10 5.20
N LEU A 14 4.94 2.25 5.20
CA LEU A 14 4.05 1.74 4.17
C LEU A 14 3.57 2.95 3.36
N ASP A 15 4.39 3.36 2.39
CA ASP A 15 4.14 4.53 1.54
C ASP A 15 3.93 4.09 0.08
N GLY A 16 2.84 4.51 -0.52
CA GLY A 16 2.49 4.18 -1.91
C GLY A 16 1.43 3.09 -2.06
N THR A 17 1.36 2.50 -3.23
CA THR A 17 0.33 1.50 -3.59
C THR A 17 0.72 0.11 -3.09
N ILE A 18 -0.27 -0.63 -2.60
CA ILE A 18 -0.11 -2.04 -2.21
C ILE A 18 -0.34 -2.92 -3.43
N ALA A 19 0.59 -3.83 -3.71
CA ALA A 19 0.53 -4.76 -4.84
C ALA A 19 1.07 -6.14 -4.46
N ASP A 20 0.71 -7.18 -5.20
CA ASP A 20 1.28 -8.52 -5.07
C ASP A 20 2.71 -8.60 -5.60
N GLU A 21 3.02 -7.82 -6.67
CA GLU A 21 4.34 -7.69 -7.29
C GLU A 21 4.67 -6.22 -7.52
N SER A 22 5.95 -5.84 -7.36
CA SER A 22 6.43 -4.51 -7.74
C SER A 22 7.05 -4.53 -9.14
N TRP A 23 6.64 -3.57 -9.97
CA TRP A 23 7.10 -3.42 -11.36
C TRP A 23 8.03 -2.22 -11.55
N TRP A 24 7.96 -1.22 -10.69
CA TRP A 24 8.75 0.01 -10.76
C TRP A 24 9.41 0.42 -9.44
N ASP A 25 9.48 -0.50 -8.48
CA ASP A 25 10.04 -0.29 -7.14
C ASP A 25 9.33 0.83 -6.32
N ASP A 26 8.09 1.20 -6.70
CA ASP A 26 7.26 2.19 -6.00
C ASP A 26 6.03 1.57 -5.31
N GLU A 27 5.83 0.25 -5.46
CA GLU A 27 4.77 -0.49 -4.79
C GLU A 27 5.28 -1.23 -3.56
N ILE A 28 4.41 -1.34 -2.56
CA ILE A 28 4.66 -2.16 -1.37
C ILE A 28 4.10 -3.56 -1.60
N THR A 29 4.97 -4.56 -1.53
CA THR A 29 4.57 -5.96 -1.67
C THR A 29 4.65 -6.69 -0.33
N PRO A 30 3.84 -7.77 -0.13
CA PRO A 30 3.92 -8.60 1.07
C PRO A 30 5.32 -9.17 1.32
N ARG A 31 6.05 -9.47 0.24
CA ARG A 31 7.42 -10.01 0.34
C ARG A 31 8.38 -8.97 0.93
N MET A 32 8.40 -7.75 0.36
CA MET A 32 9.24 -6.67 0.86
C MET A 32 8.91 -6.34 2.31
N PHE A 33 7.62 -6.27 2.63
CA PHE A 33 7.16 -5.99 3.98
C PHE A 33 7.56 -7.09 4.96
N LYS A 34 7.43 -8.36 4.58
CA LYS A 34 7.85 -9.53 5.37
C LYS A 34 9.34 -9.50 5.69
N ASP A 35 10.17 -9.31 4.66
CA ASP A 35 11.63 -9.32 4.81
C ASP A 35 12.07 -8.24 5.80
N GLU A 36 11.43 -7.07 5.77
CA GLU A 36 11.73 -5.98 6.69
C GLU A 36 11.13 -6.21 8.09
N LEU A 37 9.88 -6.65 8.17
CA LEU A 37 9.20 -6.91 9.46
C LEU A 37 10.00 -7.90 10.33
N PHE A 38 10.47 -8.98 9.72
CA PHE A 38 11.18 -10.06 10.43
C PHE A 38 12.71 -9.88 10.44
N SER A 39 13.25 -8.75 9.96
CA SER A 39 14.68 -8.44 10.06
C SER A 39 15.13 -8.13 11.49
N GLY A 40 14.20 -7.93 12.42
CA GLY A 40 14.47 -7.66 13.84
C GLY A 40 13.30 -8.08 14.71
N SER A 41 13.37 -7.72 15.99
CA SER A 41 12.35 -8.06 17.01
C SER A 41 12.08 -6.84 17.91
N GLY A 42 11.11 -6.96 18.80
CA GLY A 42 10.69 -5.89 19.72
C GLY A 42 9.50 -5.11 19.16
N ASP A 43 9.13 -4.03 19.84
CA ASP A 43 8.03 -3.20 19.41
C ASP A 43 8.36 -2.45 18.12
N ILE A 44 7.35 -2.22 17.29
CA ILE A 44 7.51 -1.52 16.01
C ILE A 44 6.51 -0.38 15.85
N VAL A 45 6.91 0.60 15.05
CA VAL A 45 6.04 1.65 14.55
C VAL A 45 5.87 1.47 13.03
N VAL A 46 4.64 1.46 12.55
CA VAL A 46 4.32 1.39 11.12
C VAL A 46 3.67 2.69 10.69
N TRP A 47 4.38 3.49 9.90
CA TRP A 47 3.82 4.68 9.29
C TRP A 47 3.08 4.31 8.01
N ILE A 48 1.88 4.85 7.83
CA ILE A 48 1.04 4.57 6.65
C ILE A 48 0.68 5.85 5.93
N ASN A 49 1.03 5.90 4.64
CA ASN A 49 0.56 6.88 3.68
C ASN A 49 0.27 6.18 2.34
N SER A 50 -0.93 5.61 2.20
CA SER A 50 -1.25 4.74 1.08
C SER A 50 -2.68 4.91 0.60
N PRO A 51 -2.92 4.96 -0.73
CA PRO A 51 -4.25 4.93 -1.30
C PRO A 51 -4.88 3.52 -1.28
N GLY A 52 -4.15 2.51 -0.79
CA GLY A 52 -4.54 1.10 -0.87
C GLY A 52 -3.99 0.41 -2.11
N GLY A 53 -4.71 -0.59 -2.60
CA GLY A 53 -4.31 -1.39 -3.76
C GLY A 53 -4.90 -2.80 -3.71
N ASP A 54 -4.06 -3.81 -3.86
CA ASP A 54 -4.46 -5.21 -3.86
C ASP A 54 -4.94 -5.68 -2.48
N CYS A 55 -6.17 -6.20 -2.42
CA CYS A 55 -6.80 -6.64 -1.17
C CYS A 55 -6.16 -7.92 -0.61
N VAL A 56 -5.66 -8.81 -1.47
CA VAL A 56 -5.04 -10.06 -1.04
C VAL A 56 -3.66 -9.78 -0.48
N ALA A 57 -2.88 -8.93 -1.14
CA ALA A 57 -1.60 -8.45 -0.64
C ALA A 57 -1.75 -7.75 0.72
N ALA A 58 -2.76 -6.88 0.85
CA ALA A 58 -3.06 -6.23 2.12
C ALA A 58 -3.45 -7.21 3.23
N SER A 59 -4.22 -8.25 2.92
CA SER A 59 -4.61 -9.29 3.88
C SER A 59 -3.40 -10.10 4.36
N GLN A 60 -2.41 -10.32 3.51
CA GLN A 60 -1.14 -10.95 3.92
C GLN A 60 -0.36 -10.07 4.88
N ILE A 61 -0.23 -8.77 4.57
CA ILE A 61 0.46 -7.80 5.44
C ILE A 61 -0.28 -7.68 6.78
N TYR A 62 -1.61 -7.57 6.75
CA TYR A 62 -2.45 -7.57 7.97
C TYR A 62 -2.16 -8.78 8.84
N THR A 63 -2.14 -9.99 8.26
CA THR A 63 -1.88 -11.24 8.99
C THR A 63 -0.48 -11.26 9.58
N MET A 64 0.54 -10.78 8.86
CA MET A 64 1.91 -10.69 9.37
C MET A 64 2.01 -9.78 10.59
N LEU A 65 1.30 -8.65 10.59
CA LEU A 65 1.26 -7.72 11.72
C LEU A 65 0.49 -8.30 12.90
N MET A 66 -0.62 -9.01 12.66
CA MET A 66 -1.39 -9.69 13.72
C MET A 66 -0.61 -10.84 14.39
N ASP A 67 0.25 -11.53 13.63
CA ASP A 67 1.10 -12.63 14.13
C ASP A 67 2.42 -12.12 14.73
N TYR A 68 2.70 -10.82 14.62
CA TYR A 68 3.93 -10.24 15.15
C TYR A 68 3.93 -10.23 16.68
N THR A 69 5.05 -10.64 17.29
CA THR A 69 5.14 -10.84 18.75
C THR A 69 5.32 -9.55 19.56
N GLY A 70 5.78 -8.46 18.93
CA GLY A 70 5.91 -7.13 19.56
C GLY A 70 4.63 -6.31 19.43
N ASN A 71 4.55 -5.19 20.15
CA ASN A 71 3.50 -4.22 19.93
C ASN A 71 3.67 -3.55 18.57
N VAL A 72 2.56 -3.32 17.88
CA VAL A 72 2.51 -2.66 16.59
C VAL A 72 1.76 -1.33 16.75
N THR A 73 2.49 -0.22 16.80
CA THR A 73 1.88 1.12 16.76
C THR A 73 1.78 1.58 15.32
N VAL A 74 0.56 1.65 14.80
CA VAL A 74 0.30 2.22 13.47
C VAL A 74 0.15 3.73 13.58
N LYS A 75 0.81 4.47 12.70
CA LYS A 75 0.72 5.93 12.60
C LYS A 75 0.33 6.33 11.18
N ILE A 76 -0.85 6.93 11.03
CA ILE A 76 -1.33 7.42 9.74
C ILE A 76 -0.98 8.90 9.65
N ASP A 77 -0.03 9.25 8.77
CA ASP A 77 0.45 10.64 8.63
C ASP A 77 -0.16 11.41 7.46
N GLY A 78 -0.68 10.71 6.47
CA GLY A 78 -1.36 11.30 5.33
C GLY A 78 -2.67 10.60 5.03
N LEU A 79 -2.60 9.38 4.55
CA LEU A 79 -3.75 8.64 4.07
C LEU A 79 -3.63 7.14 4.40
N ALA A 80 -4.70 6.56 4.93
CA ALA A 80 -4.89 5.11 4.94
C ALA A 80 -6.23 4.79 4.26
N ALA A 81 -6.21 4.56 2.94
CA ALA A 81 -7.44 4.33 2.18
C ALA A 81 -7.55 2.89 1.68
N SER A 82 -8.80 2.39 1.57
CA SER A 82 -9.08 1.09 0.96
C SER A 82 -8.27 -0.02 1.62
N ALA A 83 -7.51 -0.81 0.87
CA ALA A 83 -6.67 -1.90 1.37
C ALA A 83 -5.67 -1.47 2.47
N ALA A 84 -5.17 -0.22 2.44
CA ALA A 84 -4.29 0.30 3.49
C ALA A 84 -5.01 0.50 4.83
N SER A 85 -6.30 0.82 4.81
CA SER A 85 -7.09 0.92 6.04
C SER A 85 -7.29 -0.46 6.69
N VAL A 86 -7.34 -1.54 5.91
CA VAL A 86 -7.36 -2.92 6.45
C VAL A 86 -6.06 -3.22 7.19
N ILE A 87 -4.91 -2.89 6.60
CA ILE A 87 -3.61 -3.09 7.24
C ILE A 87 -3.53 -2.30 8.56
N ALA A 88 -4.03 -1.07 8.58
CA ALA A 88 -4.03 -0.24 9.79
C ALA A 88 -4.77 -0.91 10.97
N MET A 89 -5.79 -1.73 10.70
CA MET A 89 -6.54 -2.43 11.75
C MET A 89 -5.73 -3.52 12.47
N ALA A 90 -4.59 -3.92 11.96
CA ALA A 90 -3.69 -4.84 12.64
C ALA A 90 -2.87 -4.18 13.77
N GLY A 91 -2.90 -2.85 13.87
CA GLY A 91 -2.20 -2.12 14.92
C GLY A 91 -2.77 -2.44 16.30
N THR A 92 -1.86 -2.75 17.26
CA THR A 92 -2.18 -2.78 18.69
C THR A 92 -2.73 -1.41 19.12
N GLU A 93 -2.10 -0.35 18.58
CA GLU A 93 -2.54 1.02 18.70
C GLU A 93 -2.52 1.69 17.32
N VAL A 94 -3.57 2.45 16.98
CA VAL A 94 -3.70 3.20 15.73
C VAL A 94 -3.84 4.68 16.02
N LEU A 95 -2.84 5.46 15.62
CA LEU A 95 -2.80 6.90 15.81
C LEU A 95 -2.88 7.61 14.46
N MET A 96 -3.64 8.70 14.39
CA MET A 96 -3.77 9.51 13.18
C MET A 96 -3.18 10.91 13.37
N ALA A 97 -2.41 11.39 12.41
CA ALA A 97 -2.05 12.81 12.41
C ALA A 97 -3.32 13.69 12.32
N PRO A 98 -3.29 14.91 12.88
CA PRO A 98 -4.47 15.80 12.88
C PRO A 98 -5.06 16.08 11.50
N THR A 99 -4.23 16.00 10.46
CA THR A 99 -4.61 16.24 9.05
C THR A 99 -4.77 14.96 8.23
N ALA A 100 -4.54 13.78 8.83
CA ALA A 100 -4.63 12.51 8.13
C ALA A 100 -6.08 12.11 7.86
N LEU A 101 -6.25 11.26 6.86
CA LEU A 101 -7.53 10.69 6.45
C LEU A 101 -7.48 9.16 6.48
N LEU A 102 -8.58 8.57 6.84
CA LEU A 102 -8.85 7.13 6.69
C LEU A 102 -10.08 6.95 5.81
N MET A 103 -10.06 5.97 4.89
CA MET A 103 -11.19 5.71 4.00
C MET A 103 -11.45 4.22 3.88
N ILE A 104 -12.72 3.87 3.98
CA ILE A 104 -13.22 2.51 3.74
C ILE A 104 -14.27 2.51 2.64
N HIS A 105 -14.23 1.50 1.78
CA HIS A 105 -15.19 1.28 0.72
C HIS A 105 -15.29 -0.20 0.33
N ASN A 106 -16.25 -0.53 -0.53
CA ASN A 106 -16.37 -1.87 -1.08
C ASN A 106 -15.18 -2.20 -2.00
N PRO A 107 -14.74 -3.48 -2.03
CA PRO A 107 -13.71 -3.92 -2.97
C PRO A 107 -14.18 -3.73 -4.41
N MET A 108 -13.22 -3.50 -5.30
CA MET A 108 -13.47 -3.31 -6.72
C MET A 108 -12.59 -4.26 -7.54
N SER A 109 -13.11 -4.71 -8.67
CA SER A 109 -12.34 -5.49 -9.64
C SER A 109 -12.75 -5.13 -11.07
N VAL A 110 -11.96 -5.58 -12.04
CA VAL A 110 -12.29 -5.53 -13.46
C VAL A 110 -12.45 -6.98 -13.92
N ALA A 111 -13.60 -7.31 -14.48
CA ALA A 111 -13.87 -8.62 -15.06
C ALA A 111 -14.20 -8.48 -16.54
N ILE A 112 -13.74 -9.43 -17.35
CA ILE A 112 -14.01 -9.52 -18.78
C ILE A 112 -14.40 -10.95 -19.08
N GLY A 113 -15.53 -11.15 -19.73
CA GLY A 113 -16.03 -12.47 -20.10
C GLY A 113 -17.50 -12.47 -20.38
N ASP A 114 -18.11 -13.64 -20.35
CA ASP A 114 -19.55 -13.82 -20.51
C ASP A 114 -20.30 -13.61 -19.15
N THR A 115 -21.60 -13.89 -19.18
CA THR A 115 -22.46 -13.73 -17.99
C THR A 115 -22.01 -14.57 -16.81
N GLU A 116 -21.49 -15.77 -17.07
CA GLU A 116 -21.01 -16.67 -16.01
C GLU A 116 -19.77 -16.11 -15.33
N GLU A 117 -18.80 -15.58 -16.11
CA GLU A 117 -17.61 -14.94 -15.58
C GLU A 117 -17.94 -13.67 -14.78
N MET A 118 -18.92 -12.88 -15.23
CA MET A 118 -19.40 -11.72 -14.46
C MET A 118 -20.01 -12.14 -13.12
N GLN A 119 -20.81 -13.20 -13.08
CA GLN A 119 -21.39 -13.71 -11.84
C GLN A 119 -20.31 -14.24 -10.86
N LYS A 120 -19.30 -14.93 -11.36
CA LYS A 120 -18.15 -15.36 -10.55
C LYS A 120 -17.38 -14.17 -9.94
N ALA A 121 -17.18 -13.12 -10.73
CA ALA A 121 -16.53 -11.91 -10.24
C ALA A 121 -17.33 -11.21 -9.15
N ILE A 122 -18.66 -11.14 -9.29
CA ILE A 122 -19.54 -10.59 -8.25
C ILE A 122 -19.44 -11.42 -6.97
N ALA A 123 -19.57 -12.74 -7.07
CA ALA A 123 -19.48 -13.63 -5.92
C ALA A 123 -18.13 -13.52 -5.20
N MET A 124 -17.03 -13.40 -5.96
CA MET A 124 -15.70 -13.17 -5.40
C MET A 124 -15.64 -11.83 -4.65
N LEU A 125 -16.18 -10.74 -5.20
CA LEU A 125 -16.17 -9.43 -4.54
C LEU A 125 -16.99 -9.44 -3.25
N ASP A 126 -18.10 -10.18 -3.20
CA ASP A 126 -18.89 -10.36 -1.98
C ASP A 126 -18.07 -11.06 -0.89
N GLU A 127 -17.33 -12.13 -1.20
CA GLU A 127 -16.47 -12.82 -0.25
C GLU A 127 -15.30 -11.94 0.22
N VAL A 128 -14.68 -11.17 -0.69
CA VAL A 128 -13.63 -10.21 -0.33
C VAL A 128 -14.19 -9.13 0.60
N LYS A 129 -15.40 -8.62 0.35
CA LYS A 129 -16.06 -7.66 1.24
C LYS A 129 -16.25 -8.23 2.64
N GLU A 130 -16.77 -9.45 2.75
CA GLU A 130 -16.99 -10.13 4.03
C GLU A 130 -15.67 -10.35 4.79
N SER A 131 -14.60 -10.70 4.07
CA SER A 131 -13.26 -10.85 4.64
C SER A 131 -12.72 -9.53 5.21
N ILE A 132 -12.86 -8.42 4.46
CA ILE A 132 -12.46 -7.08 4.92
C ILE A 132 -13.25 -6.64 6.15
N ILE A 133 -14.57 -6.90 6.19
CA ILE A 133 -15.41 -6.60 7.33
C ILE A 133 -14.89 -7.26 8.61
N ASN A 134 -14.34 -8.48 8.54
CA ASN A 134 -13.78 -9.15 9.71
C ASN A 134 -12.68 -8.31 10.39
N ALA A 135 -11.77 -7.74 9.61
CA ALA A 135 -10.69 -6.90 10.17
C ALA A 135 -11.25 -5.64 10.84
N TYR A 136 -12.22 -4.98 10.21
CA TYR A 136 -12.88 -3.80 10.79
C TYR A 136 -13.69 -4.14 12.03
N GLU A 137 -14.45 -5.26 12.03
CA GLU A 137 -15.22 -5.71 13.19
C GLU A 137 -14.33 -6.00 14.39
N ILE A 138 -13.22 -6.71 14.20
CA ILE A 138 -12.24 -7.02 15.26
C ILE A 138 -11.69 -5.74 15.88
N LYS A 139 -11.30 -4.76 15.07
CA LYS A 139 -10.69 -3.52 15.59
C LYS A 139 -11.72 -2.59 16.22
N THR A 140 -12.86 -2.38 15.54
CA THR A 140 -13.81 -1.32 15.92
C THR A 140 -14.87 -1.77 16.93
N GLY A 141 -15.14 -3.08 17.04
CA GLY A 141 -16.28 -3.62 17.77
C GLY A 141 -17.64 -3.23 17.20
N GLN A 142 -17.69 -2.62 16.00
CA GLN A 142 -18.95 -2.25 15.34
C GLN A 142 -19.63 -3.49 14.73
N SER A 143 -20.95 -3.44 14.56
CA SER A 143 -21.67 -4.53 13.90
C SER A 143 -21.33 -4.59 12.41
N ARG A 144 -21.30 -5.82 11.84
CA ARG A 144 -21.07 -6.07 10.41
C ARG A 144 -22.00 -5.24 9.53
N ALA A 145 -23.28 -5.13 9.89
CA ALA A 145 -24.25 -4.33 9.15
C ALA A 145 -23.88 -2.84 9.10
N LYS A 146 -23.35 -2.28 10.20
CA LYS A 146 -22.90 -0.88 10.25
C LYS A 146 -21.65 -0.70 9.42
N ILE A 147 -20.69 -1.60 9.52
CA ILE A 147 -19.44 -1.57 8.72
C ILE A 147 -19.77 -1.69 7.24
N SER A 148 -20.62 -2.66 6.84
CA SER A 148 -21.06 -2.81 5.45
C SER A 148 -21.71 -1.54 4.92
N HIS A 149 -22.58 -0.89 5.70
CA HIS A 149 -23.22 0.36 5.31
C HIS A 149 -22.21 1.51 5.14
N LEU A 150 -21.19 1.60 6.01
CA LEU A 150 -20.13 2.58 5.87
C LEU A 150 -19.29 2.32 4.61
N MET A 151 -19.01 1.06 4.29
CA MET A 151 -18.30 0.68 3.05
C MET A 151 -19.12 0.97 1.80
N ASP A 152 -20.43 0.69 1.82
CA ASP A 152 -21.34 1.00 0.71
C ASP A 152 -21.37 2.49 0.39
N GLY A 153 -21.27 3.34 1.42
CA GLY A 153 -21.25 4.78 1.32
C GLY A 153 -19.88 5.39 0.98
N GLU A 154 -18.81 4.58 0.85
CA GLU A 154 -17.43 5.07 0.75
C GLU A 154 -17.16 6.13 1.82
N THR A 155 -16.89 5.67 3.03
CA THR A 155 -16.78 6.56 4.18
C THR A 155 -15.36 7.09 4.34
N TRP A 156 -15.24 8.41 4.27
CA TRP A 156 -14.03 9.16 4.60
C TRP A 156 -14.10 9.65 6.04
N MET A 157 -13.00 9.49 6.77
CA MET A 157 -12.89 9.83 8.18
C MET A 157 -11.66 10.69 8.41
N ASN A 158 -11.82 11.84 9.06
CA ASN A 158 -10.73 12.54 9.72
C ASN A 158 -10.39 11.82 11.05
N ALA A 159 -9.34 12.25 11.73
CA ALA A 159 -8.88 11.61 12.96
C ALA A 159 -10.00 11.49 14.02
N ASN A 160 -10.76 12.55 14.28
CA ASN A 160 -11.85 12.53 15.26
C ASN A 160 -12.95 11.55 14.89
N LYS A 161 -13.35 11.51 13.61
CA LYS A 161 -14.37 10.58 13.13
C LYS A 161 -13.91 9.13 13.16
N ALA A 162 -12.63 8.88 12.86
CA ALA A 162 -12.04 7.54 12.95
C ALA A 162 -12.04 7.05 14.40
N ILE A 163 -11.70 7.91 15.37
CA ILE A 163 -11.76 7.58 16.80
C ILE A 163 -13.20 7.31 17.23
N GLU A 164 -14.15 8.19 16.88
CA GLU A 164 -15.57 8.02 17.20
C GLU A 164 -16.11 6.66 16.73
N LEU A 165 -15.66 6.20 15.57
CA LEU A 165 -16.08 4.92 14.97
C LEU A 165 -15.18 3.74 15.35
N GLY A 166 -14.11 3.95 16.15
CA GLY A 166 -13.23 2.90 16.64
C GLY A 166 -12.16 2.44 15.62
N PHE A 167 -11.97 3.14 14.50
CA PHE A 167 -10.92 2.85 13.51
C PHE A 167 -9.55 3.38 13.92
N ALA A 168 -9.51 4.33 14.86
CA ALA A 168 -8.29 4.84 15.45
C ALA A 168 -8.45 4.94 16.98
N ASP A 169 -7.32 4.90 17.68
CA ASP A 169 -7.28 4.96 19.15
C ASP A 169 -6.95 6.37 19.64
N GLY A 170 -6.29 7.19 18.82
CA GLY A 170 -5.91 8.55 19.22
C GLY A 170 -5.40 9.42 18.07
N ILE A 171 -5.15 10.68 18.41
CA ILE A 171 -4.52 11.64 17.51
C ILE A 171 -3.03 11.72 17.86
N LEU A 172 -2.15 11.75 16.86
CA LEU A 172 -0.73 12.00 17.07
C LEU A 172 -0.55 13.39 17.67
N GLU A 173 -0.07 13.43 18.90
CA GLU A 173 0.23 14.70 19.55
C GLU A 173 1.54 15.29 18.99
N ASP A 174 1.48 16.55 18.58
CA ASP A 174 2.70 17.34 18.41
C ASP A 174 3.16 17.77 19.79
N SER A 175 4.22 17.15 20.29
CA SER A 175 4.84 17.50 21.58
C SER A 175 5.26 18.98 21.68
N LYS A 176 5.19 19.73 20.58
CA LYS A 176 5.59 21.13 20.47
C LYS A 176 4.43 22.12 20.28
N ARG A 177 3.20 21.62 20.01
CA ARG A 177 2.02 22.46 19.73
C ARG A 177 0.78 21.93 20.47
N GLY A 178 0.13 22.75 21.27
CA GLY A 178 -1.18 22.46 21.84
C GLY A 178 -2.25 22.31 20.73
N HIS A 179 -3.35 21.61 21.05
CA HIS A 179 -4.47 21.25 20.18
C HIS A 179 -4.84 22.29 19.11
N THR A 180 -4.93 21.85 17.86
CA THR A 180 -5.53 22.63 16.76
C THR A 180 -6.88 22.02 16.37
N GLU A 181 -7.89 22.90 16.24
CA GLU A 181 -9.26 22.58 15.87
C GLU A 181 -9.40 22.00 14.44
N ASP A 182 -10.47 21.24 14.22
CA ASP A 182 -10.82 20.49 13.02
C ASP A 182 -10.69 21.23 11.68
N VAL A 183 -9.96 20.65 10.74
CA VAL A 183 -9.97 21.07 9.33
C VAL A 183 -10.66 20.01 8.49
N VAL A 184 -11.75 20.37 7.83
CA VAL A 184 -12.50 19.50 6.93
C VAL A 184 -11.94 19.62 5.51
N PHE A 185 -11.43 18.51 4.94
CA PHE A 185 -11.02 18.43 3.54
C PHE A 185 -11.98 17.56 2.73
N ALA A 186 -12.32 18.02 1.54
CA ALA A 186 -13.14 17.28 0.58
C ALA A 186 -12.24 16.62 -0.50
N PHE A 187 -12.04 15.32 -0.41
CA PHE A 187 -11.44 14.50 -1.48
C PHE A 187 -12.53 13.82 -2.30
N SER A 188 -12.35 13.77 -3.61
CA SER A 188 -13.32 13.21 -4.53
C SER A 188 -12.99 11.73 -4.81
N ARG A 189 -14.00 10.86 -4.71
CA ARG A 189 -13.99 9.45 -5.18
C ARG A 189 -13.32 9.30 -6.54
N ARG A 190 -13.54 10.28 -7.41
CA ARG A 190 -12.99 10.35 -8.76
C ARG A 190 -11.46 10.44 -8.78
N ALA A 191 -10.84 11.10 -7.80
CA ALA A 191 -9.38 11.23 -7.72
C ALA A 191 -8.71 9.89 -7.35
N VAL A 192 -9.26 9.16 -6.37
CA VAL A 192 -8.75 7.84 -5.94
C VAL A 192 -8.97 6.82 -7.05
N THR A 193 -10.18 6.77 -7.64
CA THR A 193 -10.48 5.88 -8.76
C THR A 193 -9.59 6.18 -9.98
N ASN A 194 -9.36 7.46 -10.31
CA ASN A 194 -8.48 7.84 -11.41
C ASN A 194 -7.02 7.47 -11.15
N SER A 195 -6.53 7.57 -9.92
CA SER A 195 -5.18 7.13 -9.56
C SER A 195 -5.02 5.63 -9.77
N LEU A 196 -5.96 4.82 -9.26
CA LEU A 196 -5.96 3.36 -9.45
C LEU A 196 -6.12 2.98 -10.93
N MET A 197 -7.04 3.62 -11.66
CA MET A 197 -7.24 3.37 -13.10
C MET A 197 -6.04 3.77 -13.93
N ASN A 198 -5.38 4.89 -13.62
CA ASN A 198 -4.16 5.30 -14.32
C ASN A 198 -3.02 4.29 -14.10
N LYS A 199 -2.88 3.74 -12.91
CA LYS A 199 -1.91 2.67 -12.63
C LYS A 199 -2.25 1.38 -13.37
N LEU A 200 -3.53 0.99 -13.47
CA LEU A 200 -3.97 -0.15 -14.27
C LEU A 200 -3.69 0.07 -15.78
N ILE A 201 -4.00 1.25 -16.30
CA ILE A 201 -3.74 1.60 -17.69
C ILE A 201 -2.23 1.62 -17.98
N SER A 202 -1.41 2.14 -17.08
CA SER A 202 0.05 2.13 -17.24
C SER A 202 0.64 0.72 -17.16
N LYS A 203 0.05 -0.17 -16.35
CA LYS A 203 0.43 -1.61 -16.31
C LYS A 203 0.04 -2.36 -17.60
N SER A 204 -1.07 -2.01 -18.22
CA SER A 204 -1.53 -2.64 -19.49
C SER A 204 -0.95 -2.00 -20.73
N ALA A 205 -0.27 -0.86 -20.63
CA ALA A 205 0.44 -0.27 -21.77
C ALA A 205 1.64 -1.16 -22.15
N PRO A 206 1.82 -1.49 -23.45
CA PRO A 206 2.97 -2.27 -23.89
C PRO A 206 4.24 -1.52 -23.48
N LYS A 207 5.12 -2.22 -22.77
CA LYS A 207 6.44 -1.71 -22.35
C LYS A 207 7.12 -1.10 -23.58
N PRO A 208 7.58 0.16 -23.54
CA PRO A 208 8.31 0.71 -24.69
C PRO A 208 9.49 -0.21 -24.95
N GLU A 209 9.58 -0.76 -26.17
CA GLU A 209 10.73 -1.54 -26.59
C GLU A 209 11.97 -0.70 -26.30
N GLN A 210 12.78 -1.16 -25.35
CA GLN A 210 14.12 -0.64 -25.20
C GLN A 210 14.81 -0.89 -26.54
N LYS A 211 14.99 0.16 -27.34
CA LYS A 211 15.88 0.11 -28.47
C LYS A 211 17.21 -0.40 -27.92
N LYS A 212 17.52 -1.67 -28.18
CA LYS A 212 18.84 -2.20 -27.98
C LYS A 212 19.78 -1.22 -28.66
N GLN A 213 20.49 -0.44 -27.89
CA GLN A 213 21.68 0.23 -28.40
C GLN A 213 22.58 -0.90 -28.92
N ASN A 214 22.61 -1.06 -30.22
CA ASN A 214 23.61 -1.86 -30.88
C ASN A 214 24.95 -1.21 -30.56
N THR A 215 25.58 -1.66 -29.50
CA THR A 215 27.00 -1.47 -29.32
C THR A 215 27.65 -2.24 -30.46
N PRO A 216 28.38 -1.63 -31.38
CA PRO A 216 29.05 -2.37 -32.44
C PRO A 216 30.17 -3.16 -31.79
N THR A 217 29.93 -4.42 -31.47
CA THR A 217 30.94 -5.42 -31.15
C THR A 217 31.52 -5.92 -32.48
N GLY A 218 32.20 -5.05 -33.15
CA GLY A 218 32.98 -5.37 -34.33
C GLY A 218 34.18 -4.46 -34.36
N VAL A 219 35.36 -5.02 -34.16
CA VAL A 219 36.64 -4.31 -34.51
C VAL A 219 36.52 -3.96 -36.00
N SER A 220 36.66 -2.67 -36.35
CA SER A 220 36.56 -2.26 -37.75
C SER A 220 37.58 -3.05 -38.57
N ILE A 221 37.20 -3.43 -39.78
CA ILE A 221 38.11 -4.18 -40.72
C ILE A 221 39.46 -3.47 -40.85
N GLU A 222 39.47 -2.13 -40.80
CA GLU A 222 40.72 -1.33 -40.79
C GLU A 222 41.60 -1.58 -39.56
N ALA A 223 41.01 -1.66 -38.34
CA ALA A 223 41.79 -1.97 -37.13
C ALA A 223 42.29 -3.43 -37.15
N ALA A 224 41.54 -4.36 -37.76
CA ALA A 224 41.98 -5.73 -37.95
C ALA A 224 43.13 -5.82 -38.99
N MET A 225 43.05 -5.05 -40.07
CA MET A 225 44.10 -4.97 -41.08
C MET A 225 45.39 -4.34 -40.58
N GLN A 226 45.32 -3.27 -39.79
CA GLN A 226 46.49 -2.69 -39.14
C GLN A 226 47.21 -3.66 -38.21
N LYS A 227 46.47 -4.48 -37.46
CA LYS A 227 47.08 -5.54 -36.60
C LYS A 227 47.74 -6.65 -37.43
N LEU A 228 47.21 -6.96 -38.60
CA LEU A 228 47.80 -7.95 -39.52
C LEU A 228 49.07 -7.44 -40.20
N GLN A 229 49.14 -6.13 -40.55
CA GLN A 229 50.33 -5.52 -41.13
C GLN A 229 51.46 -5.37 -40.08
N ALA A 230 51.14 -5.07 -38.83
CA ALA A 230 52.13 -4.99 -37.75
C ALA A 230 52.79 -6.35 -37.43
N ARG A 231 52.16 -7.48 -37.75
CA ARG A 231 52.71 -8.84 -37.55
C ARG A 231 53.63 -9.33 -38.68
N LYS A 232 53.81 -8.56 -39.76
CA LYS A 232 54.69 -8.92 -40.88
C LYS A 232 56.12 -8.43 -40.78
N TYR A 233 56.44 -7.74 -39.66
CA TYR A 233 57.79 -7.15 -39.44
C TYR A 233 58.36 -7.54 -38.07
N ILE A 234 58.09 -8.78 -37.61
CA ILE A 234 58.82 -9.40 -36.52
C ILE A 234 59.31 -10.78 -36.97
#